data_67cdb5af15427084658929aea8b3f9a7
#
_entry.id   67cdb5af15427084658929aea8b3f9a7
#
_cell.length_a   1.000
_cell.length_b   1.000
_cell.length_c   1.000
_cell.angle_alpha   90.00
_cell.angle_beta   90.00
_cell.angle_gamma   90.00
#
_symmetry.space_group_name_H-M   'P 1'
#
loop_
_entity.id
_entity.type
_entity.pdbx_description
1 polymer ?
#
loop_
_entity_poly.entity_id
_entity_poly.type
_entity_poly.pdbx_seq_one_letter_code
_entity_poly.pdbx_strand_id
1 'polypeptide(L)'
;MSKYIPREIVEQAKKIDLLSYFMSNRPNELIKKGNGTYSLKSHDSVIISNGLWHRFSTNEAGKSAVDYLIKVEKLSFQDAINSVLYNEIVTYIDNENELKNVPKKLIIPIKSNTNKAIIDYLKNRGIDEEIIDYCIKNKLIYQENKTNNVVFLGYDNFNNIKYAGIRSTNEKRIMRDAKGSSKDYSFKLLSNINNDTMHVFESSIDLLSYATLLKMKGYDYQNQNLLSLAGVYQPSNNIEQSKVPKTIQIFLENNKNIKNIVLHLDNDIAGRNATKALIIALNQYNVYDIPAPYGKDINDYLCYKLGLKNRQEIDSYRTNKEQKNRHLVVH
;
A
#
# COMPACT_ATOMS: atom_id res chain seq x y z
N MET A 1 -17.41 -26.97 -27.87
CA MET A 1 -18.29 -25.78 -27.94
C MET A 1 -17.43 -24.56 -27.75
N SER A 2 -17.31 -23.68 -28.77
CA SER A 2 -16.55 -22.42 -28.68
C SER A 2 -17.24 -21.52 -27.66
N LYS A 3 -16.57 -21.18 -26.55
CA LYS A 3 -17.08 -20.19 -25.59
C LYS A 3 -17.10 -18.82 -26.27
N TYR A 4 -18.26 -18.22 -26.32
CA TYR A 4 -18.42 -16.83 -26.83
C TYR A 4 -17.60 -15.86 -25.98
N ILE A 5 -16.75 -15.05 -26.61
CA ILE A 5 -16.01 -13.98 -25.96
C ILE A 5 -16.76 -12.66 -26.22
N PRO A 6 -17.18 -11.90 -25.20
CA PRO A 6 -17.83 -10.60 -25.38
C PRO A 6 -16.98 -9.64 -26.23
N ARG A 7 -17.63 -8.84 -27.09
CA ARG A 7 -16.96 -7.90 -27.99
C ARG A 7 -16.05 -6.91 -27.27
N GLU A 8 -16.48 -6.44 -26.11
CA GLU A 8 -15.72 -5.52 -25.23
C GLU A 8 -14.38 -6.12 -24.80
N ILE A 9 -14.36 -7.39 -24.45
CA ILE A 9 -13.16 -8.15 -24.08
C ILE A 9 -12.18 -8.26 -25.26
N VAL A 10 -12.72 -8.51 -26.46
CA VAL A 10 -11.92 -8.57 -27.69
C VAL A 10 -11.29 -7.20 -28.02
N GLU A 11 -12.06 -6.13 -27.91
CA GLU A 11 -11.58 -4.77 -28.13
C GLU A 11 -10.52 -4.34 -27.12
N GLN A 12 -10.64 -4.76 -25.86
CA GLN A 12 -9.62 -4.55 -24.84
C GLN A 12 -8.32 -5.27 -25.20
N ALA A 13 -8.38 -6.56 -25.50
CA ALA A 13 -7.20 -7.34 -25.85
C ALA A 13 -6.45 -6.77 -27.09
N LYS A 14 -7.19 -6.26 -28.06
CA LYS A 14 -6.63 -5.67 -29.29
C LYS A 14 -5.95 -4.31 -29.09
N LYS A 15 -6.18 -3.63 -27.95
CA LYS A 15 -5.49 -2.37 -27.62
C LYS A 15 -4.05 -2.59 -27.15
N ILE A 16 -3.69 -3.81 -26.77
CA ILE A 16 -2.36 -4.13 -26.25
C ILE A 16 -1.40 -4.32 -27.43
N ASP A 17 -0.40 -3.45 -27.52
CA ASP A 17 0.67 -3.56 -28.50
C ASP A 17 1.66 -4.70 -28.16
N LEU A 18 2.41 -5.14 -29.19
CA LEU A 18 3.30 -6.28 -29.04
C LEU A 18 4.49 -6.01 -28.11
N LEU A 19 5.01 -4.78 -28.09
CA LEU A 19 6.14 -4.43 -27.21
C LEU A 19 5.73 -4.50 -25.73
N SER A 20 4.58 -3.92 -25.40
CA SER A 20 4.00 -3.95 -24.05
C SER A 20 3.76 -5.39 -23.60
N TYR A 21 3.22 -6.23 -24.48
CA TYR A 21 3.01 -7.65 -24.20
C TYR A 21 4.32 -8.38 -23.87
N PHE A 22 5.37 -8.22 -24.70
CA PHE A 22 6.66 -8.87 -24.47
C PHE A 22 7.38 -8.30 -23.25
N MET A 23 7.34 -6.99 -23.02
CA MET A 23 7.93 -6.39 -21.82
C MET A 23 7.32 -6.95 -20.53
N SER A 24 6.03 -7.26 -20.55
CA SER A 24 5.31 -7.79 -19.40
C SER A 24 5.49 -9.29 -19.20
N ASN A 25 5.53 -10.07 -20.27
CA ASN A 25 5.41 -11.52 -20.22
C ASN A 25 6.70 -12.26 -20.53
N ARG A 26 7.49 -11.75 -21.47
CA ARG A 26 8.72 -12.38 -21.97
C ARG A 26 9.81 -11.35 -22.21
N PRO A 27 10.21 -10.53 -21.21
CA PRO A 27 11.17 -9.43 -21.41
C PRO A 27 12.53 -9.91 -21.95
N ASN A 28 12.89 -11.15 -21.65
CA ASN A 28 14.13 -11.78 -22.12
C ASN A 28 14.14 -12.11 -23.63
N GLU A 29 12.97 -12.10 -24.30
CA GLU A 29 12.87 -12.28 -25.73
C GLU A 29 13.19 -11.01 -26.53
N LEU A 30 13.11 -9.85 -25.90
CA LEU A 30 13.33 -8.56 -26.56
C LEU A 30 14.82 -8.25 -26.74
N ILE A 31 15.22 -7.93 -27.97
CA ILE A 31 16.54 -7.41 -28.32
C ILE A 31 16.38 -5.98 -28.81
N LYS A 32 16.95 -5.02 -28.06
CA LYS A 32 16.93 -3.60 -28.46
C LYS A 32 17.87 -3.38 -29.64
N LYS A 33 17.36 -2.84 -30.77
CA LYS A 33 18.11 -2.56 -31.99
C LYS A 33 18.46 -1.08 -32.18
N GLY A 34 17.71 -0.19 -31.53
CA GLY A 34 17.90 1.26 -31.61
C GLY A 34 16.84 2.03 -30.82
N ASN A 35 16.70 3.34 -31.06
CA ASN A 35 15.71 4.19 -30.38
C ASN A 35 14.29 3.68 -30.68
N GLY A 36 13.65 3.08 -29.66
CA GLY A 36 12.27 2.59 -29.73
C GLY A 36 12.05 1.37 -30.65
N THR A 37 13.12 0.74 -31.15
CA THR A 37 13.03 -0.42 -32.05
C THR A 37 13.57 -1.67 -31.37
N TYR A 38 12.83 -2.77 -31.49
CA TYR A 38 13.16 -4.08 -30.90
C TYR A 38 12.98 -5.19 -31.91
N SER A 39 13.71 -6.30 -31.73
CA SER A 39 13.46 -7.58 -32.39
C SER A 39 13.26 -8.67 -31.33
N LEU A 40 12.81 -9.85 -31.78
CA LEU A 40 12.62 -11.00 -30.89
C LEU A 40 13.76 -12.01 -31.07
N LYS A 41 14.20 -12.66 -30.00
CA LYS A 41 15.22 -13.73 -30.06
C LYS A 41 14.73 -14.95 -30.83
N SER A 42 13.50 -15.38 -30.58
CA SER A 42 12.86 -16.52 -31.20
C SER A 42 12.43 -16.27 -32.65
N HIS A 43 12.25 -15.00 -33.06
CA HIS A 43 11.79 -14.56 -34.38
C HIS A 43 12.53 -13.28 -34.76
N ASP A 44 13.79 -13.38 -35.11
CA ASP A 44 14.70 -12.25 -35.41
C ASP A 44 14.23 -11.36 -36.58
N SER A 45 13.42 -11.93 -37.49
CA SER A 45 12.76 -11.21 -38.61
C SER A 45 11.57 -10.36 -38.16
N VAL A 46 11.14 -10.44 -36.88
CA VAL A 46 10.10 -9.58 -36.34
C VAL A 46 10.73 -8.32 -35.78
N ILE A 47 10.33 -7.18 -36.33
CA ILE A 47 10.70 -5.84 -35.85
C ILE A 47 9.48 -5.19 -35.25
N ILE A 48 9.67 -4.63 -34.02
CA ILE A 48 8.66 -3.90 -33.27
C ILE A 48 9.11 -2.44 -33.15
N SER A 49 8.31 -1.51 -33.64
CA SER A 49 8.59 -0.08 -33.57
C SER A 49 7.30 0.74 -33.65
N ASN A 50 7.23 1.84 -32.86
CA ASN A 50 6.10 2.78 -32.87
C ASN A 50 4.73 2.11 -32.68
N GLY A 51 4.61 1.13 -31.76
CA GLY A 51 3.36 0.42 -31.52
C GLY A 51 2.92 -0.55 -32.60
N LEU A 52 3.76 -0.77 -33.64
CA LEU A 52 3.51 -1.69 -34.73
C LEU A 52 4.56 -2.80 -34.72
N TRP A 53 4.23 -3.93 -35.35
CA TRP A 53 5.19 -4.99 -35.61
C TRP A 53 5.10 -5.45 -37.07
N HIS A 54 6.24 -5.88 -37.62
CA HIS A 54 6.35 -6.45 -38.95
C HIS A 54 7.33 -7.60 -38.95
N ARG A 55 6.94 -8.73 -39.55
CA ARG A 55 7.77 -9.90 -39.75
C ARG A 55 8.23 -9.93 -41.21
N PHE A 56 9.49 -9.61 -41.43
CA PHE A 56 10.05 -9.47 -42.80
C PHE A 56 10.12 -10.80 -43.55
N SER A 57 10.27 -11.95 -42.88
CA SER A 57 10.39 -13.25 -43.54
C SER A 57 9.09 -13.75 -44.20
N THR A 58 7.91 -13.32 -43.69
CA THR A 58 6.59 -13.77 -44.19
C THR A 58 5.70 -12.60 -44.61
N ASN A 59 6.20 -11.37 -44.51
CA ASN A 59 5.46 -10.13 -44.78
C ASN A 59 4.17 -9.98 -43.95
N GLU A 60 4.14 -10.55 -42.73
CA GLU A 60 3.05 -10.41 -41.78
C GLU A 60 3.24 -9.17 -40.94
N ALA A 61 2.17 -8.43 -40.64
CA ALA A 61 2.22 -7.23 -39.78
C ALA A 61 0.96 -7.08 -38.93
N GLY A 62 1.06 -6.26 -37.91
CA GLY A 62 -0.08 -5.96 -37.02
C GLY A 62 0.18 -4.82 -36.05
N LYS A 63 -0.88 -4.46 -35.29
CA LYS A 63 -0.86 -3.40 -34.29
C LYS A 63 -0.93 -3.94 -32.87
N SER A 64 -1.48 -5.15 -32.70
CA SER A 64 -1.74 -5.71 -31.38
C SER A 64 -0.93 -6.98 -31.12
N ALA A 65 -0.77 -7.31 -29.84
CA ALA A 65 -0.22 -8.60 -29.42
C ALA A 65 -1.10 -9.76 -29.89
N VAL A 66 -2.43 -9.59 -29.93
CA VAL A 66 -3.37 -10.59 -30.42
C VAL A 66 -3.08 -10.95 -31.87
N ASP A 67 -2.84 -9.95 -32.74
CA ASP A 67 -2.48 -10.19 -34.15
C ASP A 67 -1.21 -11.03 -34.30
N TYR A 68 -0.19 -10.74 -33.47
CA TYR A 68 1.07 -11.48 -33.47
C TYR A 68 0.87 -12.94 -33.01
N LEU A 69 0.16 -13.15 -31.91
CA LEU A 69 -0.07 -14.48 -31.34
C LEU A 69 -0.84 -15.37 -32.33
N ILE A 70 -1.80 -14.81 -33.09
CA ILE A 70 -2.54 -15.55 -34.10
C ILE A 70 -1.69 -15.77 -35.36
N LYS A 71 -1.08 -14.70 -35.92
CA LYS A 71 -0.39 -14.77 -37.21
C LYS A 71 0.95 -15.48 -37.11
N VAL A 72 1.75 -15.19 -36.09
CA VAL A 72 3.13 -15.68 -35.95
C VAL A 72 3.21 -16.92 -35.08
N GLU A 73 2.60 -16.92 -33.87
CA GLU A 73 2.62 -18.06 -32.94
C GLU A 73 1.50 -19.08 -33.23
N LYS A 74 0.61 -18.80 -34.19
CA LYS A 74 -0.46 -19.71 -34.66
C LYS A 74 -1.44 -20.14 -33.57
N LEU A 75 -1.62 -19.32 -32.53
CA LEU A 75 -2.63 -19.59 -31.51
C LEU A 75 -4.05 -19.44 -32.06
N SER A 76 -5.00 -20.16 -31.47
CA SER A 76 -6.39 -19.90 -31.74
C SER A 76 -6.79 -18.48 -31.31
N PHE A 77 -7.82 -17.91 -31.91
CA PHE A 77 -8.31 -16.58 -31.52
C PHE A 77 -8.63 -16.50 -30.01
N GLN A 78 -9.21 -17.59 -29.47
CA GLN A 78 -9.58 -17.68 -28.06
C GLN A 78 -8.35 -17.74 -27.15
N ASP A 79 -7.33 -18.54 -27.53
CA ASP A 79 -6.10 -18.65 -26.77
C ASP A 79 -5.26 -17.38 -26.83
N ALA A 80 -5.23 -16.69 -27.98
CA ALA A 80 -4.57 -15.41 -28.14
C ALA A 80 -5.21 -14.33 -27.26
N ILE A 81 -6.54 -14.21 -27.26
CA ILE A 81 -7.26 -13.30 -26.36
C ILE A 81 -6.96 -13.63 -24.90
N ASN A 82 -7.07 -14.91 -24.53
CA ASN A 82 -6.78 -15.34 -23.15
C ASN A 82 -5.32 -15.06 -22.77
N SER A 83 -4.35 -15.33 -23.65
CA SER A 83 -2.92 -15.07 -23.38
C SER A 83 -2.63 -13.59 -23.16
N VAL A 84 -3.28 -12.72 -23.94
CA VAL A 84 -3.12 -11.28 -23.78
C VAL A 84 -3.79 -10.78 -22.51
N LEU A 85 -5.00 -11.23 -22.19
CA LEU A 85 -5.77 -10.78 -21.03
C LEU A 85 -5.37 -11.45 -19.72
N TYR A 86 -4.99 -12.73 -19.76
CA TYR A 86 -4.49 -13.43 -18.55
C TYR A 86 -3.19 -12.82 -18.02
N ASN A 87 -2.45 -12.16 -18.90
CA ASN A 87 -1.19 -11.51 -18.61
C ASN A 87 -1.33 -9.98 -18.47
N GLU A 88 -2.54 -9.42 -18.63
CA GLU A 88 -2.86 -7.99 -18.58
C GLU A 88 -2.70 -7.30 -17.23
N ILE A 89 -2.07 -7.96 -16.28
CA ILE A 89 -1.83 -7.36 -14.97
C ILE A 89 -0.65 -6.38 -14.98
N VAL A 90 0.01 -6.16 -16.11
CA VAL A 90 1.11 -5.18 -16.22
C VAL A 90 1.12 -4.51 -17.59
N THR A 91 0.18 -3.61 -17.89
CA THR A 91 0.39 -2.62 -18.95
C THR A 91 0.09 -1.22 -18.46
N TYR A 92 1.07 -0.34 -18.62
CA TYR A 92 0.89 1.09 -18.53
C TYR A 92 -0.08 1.52 -19.62
N ILE A 93 -1.30 1.91 -19.26
CA ILE A 93 -2.15 2.73 -20.09
C ILE A 93 -2.21 4.11 -19.44
N ASP A 94 -1.56 5.08 -20.10
CA ASP A 94 -1.82 6.49 -19.87
C ASP A 94 -3.24 6.81 -20.37
N ASN A 95 -4.22 6.66 -19.49
CA ASN A 95 -5.51 7.36 -19.52
C ASN A 95 -6.11 7.35 -18.12
N GLU A 96 -5.95 8.47 -17.42
CA GLU A 96 -6.32 8.63 -16.01
C GLU A 96 -7.82 8.52 -15.70
N ASN A 97 -8.72 8.34 -16.65
CA ASN A 97 -10.16 8.49 -16.41
C ASN A 97 -11.02 7.22 -16.49
N GLU A 98 -10.53 6.06 -16.97
CA GLU A 98 -11.36 4.85 -17.10
C GLU A 98 -10.89 3.62 -16.29
N LEU A 99 -9.75 3.67 -15.58
CA LEU A 99 -9.17 2.54 -14.85
C LEU A 99 -9.43 2.54 -13.34
N LYS A 100 -10.52 3.16 -12.88
CA LYS A 100 -10.83 3.21 -11.44
C LYS A 100 -11.31 1.88 -10.83
N ASN A 101 -11.52 0.81 -11.60
CA ASN A 101 -12.19 -0.40 -11.11
C ASN A 101 -11.49 -1.75 -11.36
N VAL A 102 -10.26 -1.80 -11.85
CA VAL A 102 -9.53 -3.09 -11.92
C VAL A 102 -8.66 -3.23 -10.67
N PRO A 103 -8.86 -4.27 -9.83
CA PRO A 103 -8.02 -4.47 -8.65
C PRO A 103 -6.56 -4.68 -9.09
N LYS A 104 -5.70 -3.71 -8.80
CA LYS A 104 -4.26 -3.82 -9.05
C LYS A 104 -3.72 -5.01 -8.26
N LYS A 105 -3.11 -5.99 -8.93
CA LYS A 105 -2.50 -7.13 -8.24
C LYS A 105 -1.45 -6.65 -7.26
N LEU A 106 -1.60 -7.04 -5.99
CA LEU A 106 -0.64 -6.72 -4.95
C LEU A 106 0.68 -7.47 -5.20
N ILE A 107 1.77 -6.73 -5.30
CA ILE A 107 3.12 -7.25 -5.40
C ILE A 107 3.78 -7.16 -4.04
N ILE A 108 3.77 -8.25 -3.30
CA ILE A 108 4.33 -8.33 -1.94
C ILE A 108 5.86 -8.44 -2.04
N PRO A 109 6.63 -7.63 -1.28
CA PRO A 109 8.08 -7.77 -1.19
C PRO A 109 8.50 -9.18 -0.74
N ILE A 110 9.56 -9.71 -1.33
CA ILE A 110 10.08 -11.04 -0.99
C ILE A 110 10.54 -11.05 0.47
N LYS A 111 10.06 -12.03 1.24
CA LYS A 111 10.42 -12.22 2.65
C LYS A 111 11.87 -12.69 2.80
N SER A 112 12.60 -12.14 3.76
CA SER A 112 13.92 -12.62 4.19
C SER A 112 13.80 -13.88 5.02
N ASN A 113 14.89 -14.65 5.08
CA ASN A 113 15.03 -15.82 5.98
C ASN A 113 15.26 -15.42 7.45
N THR A 114 15.51 -14.15 7.73
CA THR A 114 15.70 -13.59 9.07
C THR A 114 14.83 -12.36 9.27
N ASN A 115 14.52 -12.04 10.53
CA ASN A 115 13.84 -10.81 10.93
C ASN A 115 14.72 -9.91 11.82
N LYS A 116 16.03 -10.17 11.90
CA LYS A 116 16.93 -9.48 12.84
C LYS A 116 16.89 -7.96 12.67
N ALA A 117 17.03 -7.46 11.44
CA ALA A 117 17.08 -6.01 11.21
C ALA A 117 15.79 -5.29 11.59
N ILE A 118 14.63 -5.91 11.38
CA ILE A 118 13.35 -5.31 11.77
C ILE A 118 13.12 -5.38 13.28
N ILE A 119 13.57 -6.44 13.95
CA ILE A 119 13.52 -6.56 15.40
C ILE A 119 14.35 -5.44 16.04
N ASP A 120 15.62 -5.33 15.61
CA ASP A 120 16.53 -4.28 16.10
C ASP A 120 15.96 -2.88 15.85
N TYR A 121 15.42 -2.63 14.66
CA TYR A 121 14.80 -1.35 14.31
C TYR A 121 13.58 -1.02 15.20
N LEU A 122 12.65 -1.96 15.37
CA LEU A 122 11.45 -1.75 16.16
C LEU A 122 11.78 -1.60 17.65
N LYS A 123 12.73 -2.35 18.18
CA LYS A 123 13.25 -2.18 19.55
C LYS A 123 13.88 -0.80 19.75
N ASN A 124 14.66 -0.31 18.78
CA ASN A 124 15.22 1.06 18.82
C ASN A 124 14.14 2.16 18.74
N ARG A 125 12.92 1.82 18.27
CA ARG A 125 11.73 2.68 18.34
C ARG A 125 10.94 2.50 19.64
N GLY A 126 11.46 1.73 20.60
CA GLY A 126 10.84 1.47 21.90
C GLY A 126 9.73 0.43 21.87
N ILE A 127 9.46 -0.25 20.76
CA ILE A 127 8.43 -1.28 20.68
C ILE A 127 8.86 -2.50 21.50
N ASP A 128 7.94 -3.00 22.33
CA ASP A 128 8.18 -4.17 23.18
C ASP A 128 8.42 -5.44 22.35
N GLU A 129 9.41 -6.23 22.75
CA GLU A 129 9.86 -7.41 22.00
C GLU A 129 8.77 -8.48 21.86
N GLU A 130 7.94 -8.69 22.89
CA GLU A 130 6.82 -9.64 22.84
C GLU A 130 5.78 -9.23 21.78
N ILE A 131 5.54 -7.92 21.61
CA ILE A 131 4.62 -7.40 20.59
C ILE A 131 5.22 -7.59 19.20
N ILE A 132 6.53 -7.39 19.04
CA ILE A 132 7.23 -7.65 17.77
C ILE A 132 7.13 -9.13 17.41
N ASP A 133 7.43 -10.02 18.36
CA ASP A 133 7.36 -11.46 18.17
C ASP A 133 5.95 -11.94 17.86
N TYR A 134 4.94 -11.41 18.56
CA TYR A 134 3.54 -11.65 18.26
C TYR A 134 3.21 -11.30 16.80
N CYS A 135 3.62 -10.13 16.33
CA CYS A 135 3.36 -9.70 14.97
C CYS A 135 4.09 -10.57 13.92
N ILE A 136 5.32 -10.99 14.20
CA ILE A 136 6.09 -11.89 13.31
C ILE A 136 5.43 -13.27 13.27
N LYS A 137 5.10 -13.86 14.42
CA LYS A 137 4.48 -15.19 14.55
C LYS A 137 3.13 -15.25 13.83
N ASN A 138 2.32 -14.18 13.96
CA ASN A 138 1.02 -14.07 13.31
C ASN A 138 1.10 -13.56 11.86
N LYS A 139 2.32 -13.48 11.27
CA LYS A 139 2.55 -13.05 9.89
C LYS A 139 2.01 -11.66 9.58
N LEU A 140 1.93 -10.77 10.57
CA LEU A 140 1.48 -9.38 10.42
C LEU A 140 2.62 -8.48 9.95
N ILE A 141 3.87 -8.83 10.29
CA ILE A 141 5.09 -8.15 9.84
C ILE A 141 6.16 -9.15 9.42
N TYR A 142 7.06 -8.71 8.55
CA TYR A 142 8.25 -9.47 8.19
C TYR A 142 9.34 -8.55 7.63
N GLN A 143 10.59 -9.07 7.56
CA GLN A 143 11.71 -8.38 6.93
C GLN A 143 11.74 -8.64 5.43
N GLU A 144 11.84 -7.58 4.61
CA GLU A 144 12.10 -7.66 3.18
C GLU A 144 13.53 -8.14 2.91
N ASN A 145 13.70 -9.04 1.93
CA ASN A 145 14.99 -9.70 1.66
C ASN A 145 16.08 -8.75 1.13
N LYS A 146 15.75 -7.82 0.23
CA LYS A 146 16.76 -6.99 -0.46
C LYS A 146 17.25 -5.80 0.36
N THR A 147 16.36 -5.16 1.07
CA THR A 147 16.61 -3.86 1.72
C THR A 147 16.47 -3.89 3.22
N ASN A 148 16.15 -5.07 3.79
CA ASN A 148 15.92 -5.29 5.23
C ASN A 148 14.79 -4.40 5.81
N ASN A 149 13.92 -3.86 4.98
CA ASN A 149 12.80 -3.03 5.43
C ASN A 149 11.76 -3.83 6.21
N VAL A 150 11.05 -3.16 7.12
CA VAL A 150 9.84 -3.73 7.73
C VAL A 150 8.71 -3.69 6.70
N VAL A 151 8.03 -4.81 6.52
CA VAL A 151 6.79 -4.90 5.76
C VAL A 151 5.64 -5.15 6.74
N PHE A 152 4.67 -4.23 6.78
CA PHE A 152 3.44 -4.33 7.56
C PHE A 152 2.32 -4.83 6.65
N LEU A 153 1.69 -5.94 7.01
CA LEU A 153 0.63 -6.55 6.20
C LEU A 153 -0.76 -6.18 6.72
N GLY A 154 -1.68 -6.02 5.77
CA GLY A 154 -3.10 -5.86 6.04
C GLY A 154 -3.92 -6.89 5.28
N TYR A 155 -4.91 -7.46 5.97
CA TYR A 155 -5.71 -8.60 5.52
C TYR A 155 -7.18 -8.23 5.38
N ASP A 156 -7.85 -8.85 4.39
CA ASP A 156 -9.30 -8.86 4.32
C ASP A 156 -9.90 -9.91 5.29
N ASN A 157 -11.22 -10.00 5.33
CA ASN A 157 -11.93 -10.93 6.23
C ASN A 157 -11.76 -12.40 5.86
N PHE A 158 -11.20 -12.70 4.68
CA PHE A 158 -10.90 -14.05 4.20
C PHE A 158 -9.42 -14.40 4.39
N ASN A 159 -8.67 -13.61 5.18
CA ASN A 159 -7.23 -13.75 5.40
C ASN A 159 -6.38 -13.62 4.12
N ASN A 160 -6.86 -12.94 3.08
CA ASN A 160 -6.03 -12.59 1.94
C ASN A 160 -5.28 -11.29 2.23
N ILE A 161 -4.00 -11.25 1.86
CA ILE A 161 -3.20 -10.02 1.95
C ILE A 161 -3.69 -9.04 0.90
N LYS A 162 -4.11 -7.85 1.32
CA LYS A 162 -4.59 -6.74 0.48
C LYS A 162 -3.71 -5.50 0.59
N TYR A 163 -2.92 -5.41 1.63
CA TYR A 163 -2.06 -4.26 1.89
C TYR A 163 -0.66 -4.72 2.35
N ALA A 164 0.37 -4.03 1.88
CA ALA A 164 1.73 -4.17 2.38
C ALA A 164 2.40 -2.80 2.43
N GLY A 165 2.53 -2.24 3.63
CA GLY A 165 3.26 -1.01 3.92
C GLY A 165 4.72 -1.30 4.17
N ILE A 166 5.63 -0.54 3.56
CA ILE A 166 7.08 -0.73 3.63
C ILE A 166 7.71 0.45 4.39
N ARG A 167 8.48 0.14 5.43
CA ARG A 167 9.22 1.12 6.21
C ARG A 167 10.70 0.76 6.25
N SER A 168 11.57 1.71 5.87
CA SER A 168 13.02 1.48 5.96
C SER A 168 13.49 1.36 7.41
N THR A 169 14.44 0.45 7.62
CA THR A 169 15.14 0.24 8.91
C THR A 169 16.42 1.07 9.02
N ASN A 170 16.82 1.75 7.93
CA ASN A 170 18.00 2.60 7.86
C ASN A 170 17.65 4.09 7.88
N GLU A 171 18.67 4.96 7.84
CA GLU A 171 18.53 6.42 7.89
C GLU A 171 17.74 7.04 6.72
N LYS A 172 17.62 6.35 5.60
CA LYS A 172 16.93 6.82 4.39
C LYS A 172 15.41 6.80 4.51
N ARG A 173 14.83 7.12 5.59
CA ARG A 173 13.37 7.27 5.89
C ARG A 173 12.40 7.01 4.71
N ILE A 174 12.48 5.83 4.10
CA ILE A 174 11.55 5.42 3.05
C ILE A 174 10.27 4.92 3.73
N MET A 175 9.14 5.49 3.33
CA MET A 175 7.81 5.03 3.71
C MET A 175 6.96 5.00 2.44
N ARG A 176 6.53 3.81 2.05
CA ARG A 176 5.74 3.60 0.83
C ARG A 176 4.85 2.37 0.96
N ASP A 177 3.82 2.30 0.14
CA ASP A 177 3.04 1.08 -0.03
C ASP A 177 3.63 0.22 -1.14
N ALA A 178 3.49 -1.10 -1.05
CA ALA A 178 3.81 -2.01 -2.13
C ALA A 178 2.83 -1.79 -3.30
N LYS A 179 3.31 -2.01 -4.53
CA LYS A 179 2.47 -1.82 -5.73
C LYS A 179 1.23 -2.70 -5.65
N GLY A 180 0.06 -2.12 -5.89
CA GLY A 180 -1.22 -2.80 -5.82
C GLY A 180 -1.79 -2.96 -4.40
N SER A 181 -1.18 -2.37 -3.37
CA SER A 181 -1.77 -2.29 -2.03
C SER A 181 -3.07 -1.52 -2.03
N SER A 182 -4.06 -2.03 -1.31
CA SER A 182 -5.28 -1.29 -0.98
C SER A 182 -5.21 -0.82 0.47
N LYS A 183 -5.17 0.49 0.69
CA LYS A 183 -5.22 1.08 2.04
C LYS A 183 -6.53 0.78 2.78
N ASP A 184 -7.54 0.31 2.07
CA ASP A 184 -8.82 -0.14 2.63
C ASP A 184 -8.62 -1.23 3.69
N TYR A 185 -7.53 -1.99 3.58
CA TYR A 185 -7.18 -3.10 4.46
C TYR A 185 -5.84 -2.88 5.18
N SER A 186 -5.61 -1.69 5.67
CA SER A 186 -4.37 -1.31 6.35
C SER A 186 -4.01 -2.20 7.54
N PHE A 187 -2.79 -2.06 8.04
CA PHE A 187 -2.29 -2.81 9.20
C PHE A 187 -3.16 -2.58 10.44
N LYS A 188 -3.53 -3.66 11.13
CA LYS A 188 -4.39 -3.64 12.32
C LYS A 188 -4.07 -4.78 13.28
N LEU A 189 -4.36 -4.59 14.55
CA LEU A 189 -4.47 -5.65 15.56
C LEU A 189 -5.93 -5.71 16.00
N LEU A 190 -6.51 -6.90 15.91
CA LEU A 190 -7.91 -7.12 16.29
C LEU A 190 -7.99 -7.62 17.72
N SER A 191 -9.03 -7.21 18.42
CA SER A 191 -9.31 -7.69 19.79
C SER A 191 -9.64 -9.18 19.80
N ASN A 192 -9.09 -9.90 20.79
CA ASN A 192 -9.43 -11.29 21.05
C ASN A 192 -10.76 -11.44 21.83
N ILE A 193 -11.32 -10.32 22.31
CA ILE A 193 -12.60 -10.28 23.02
C ILE A 193 -13.60 -9.38 22.30
N ASN A 194 -14.86 -9.45 22.67
CA ASN A 194 -15.87 -8.53 22.16
C ASN A 194 -15.65 -7.12 22.80
N ASN A 195 -14.88 -6.28 22.12
CA ASN A 195 -14.57 -4.91 22.53
C ASN A 195 -15.31 -3.92 21.62
N ASP A 196 -16.05 -2.99 22.18
CA ASP A 196 -16.85 -1.99 21.47
C ASP A 196 -16.08 -0.70 21.14
N THR A 197 -14.79 -0.69 21.40
CA THR A 197 -13.90 0.47 21.19
C THR A 197 -12.86 0.15 20.11
N MET A 198 -12.64 1.11 19.19
CA MET A 198 -11.59 1.10 18.19
C MET A 198 -10.64 2.27 18.40
N HIS A 199 -9.34 2.02 18.35
CA HIS A 199 -8.28 3.01 18.39
C HIS A 199 -7.67 3.22 17.01
N VAL A 200 -7.52 4.47 16.57
CA VAL A 200 -7.07 4.84 15.22
C VAL A 200 -5.77 5.63 15.27
N PHE A 201 -4.79 5.23 14.46
CA PHE A 201 -3.44 5.79 14.38
C PHE A 201 -3.08 6.18 12.96
N GLU A 202 -2.19 7.16 12.75
CA GLU A 202 -1.70 7.49 11.41
C GLU A 202 -0.80 6.40 10.84
N SER A 203 0.06 5.80 11.65
CA SER A 203 1.03 4.79 11.20
C SER A 203 0.98 3.49 11.99
N SER A 204 1.55 2.44 11.39
CA SER A 204 1.71 1.14 12.06
C SER A 204 2.70 1.22 13.24
N ILE A 205 3.67 2.15 13.19
CA ILE A 205 4.61 2.36 14.30
C ILE A 205 3.89 2.96 15.51
N ASP A 206 3.00 3.94 15.31
CA ASP A 206 2.22 4.54 16.39
C ASP A 206 1.27 3.52 17.02
N LEU A 207 0.66 2.66 16.20
CA LEU A 207 -0.18 1.57 16.66
C LEU A 207 0.62 0.60 17.57
N LEU A 208 1.80 0.14 17.16
CA LEU A 208 2.65 -0.74 17.96
C LEU A 208 3.19 -0.03 19.21
N SER A 209 3.46 1.27 19.11
CA SER A 209 3.86 2.10 20.26
C SER A 209 2.74 2.18 21.31
N TYR A 210 1.51 2.34 20.86
CA TYR A 210 0.34 2.34 21.77
C TYR A 210 0.14 0.98 22.43
N ALA A 211 0.27 -0.13 21.66
CA ALA A 211 0.23 -1.48 22.22
C ALA A 211 1.30 -1.67 23.32
N THR A 212 2.52 -1.14 23.11
CA THR A 212 3.59 -1.14 24.11
C THR A 212 3.22 -0.31 25.35
N LEU A 213 2.66 0.90 25.17
CA LEU A 213 2.20 1.74 26.28
C LEU A 213 1.09 1.09 27.10
N LEU A 214 0.18 0.35 26.46
CA LEU A 214 -0.85 -0.43 27.14
C LEU A 214 -0.22 -1.52 28.01
N LYS A 215 0.71 -2.30 27.44
CA LYS A 215 1.43 -3.36 28.18
C LYS A 215 2.20 -2.78 29.38
N MET A 216 2.90 -1.65 29.22
CA MET A 216 3.60 -0.95 30.29
C MET A 216 2.67 -0.54 31.45
N LYS A 217 1.39 -0.31 31.16
CA LYS A 217 0.36 0.01 32.15
C LYS A 217 -0.36 -1.22 32.71
N GLY A 218 0.04 -2.43 32.33
CA GLY A 218 -0.60 -3.67 32.75
C GLY A 218 -1.89 -4.02 32.00
N TYR A 219 -2.19 -3.34 30.89
CA TYR A 219 -3.34 -3.67 30.04
C TYR A 219 -2.93 -4.66 28.94
N ASP A 220 -3.81 -5.59 28.64
CA ASP A 220 -3.62 -6.51 27.51
C ASP A 220 -3.98 -5.82 26.18
N TYR A 221 -2.96 -5.57 25.35
CA TYR A 221 -3.13 -4.96 24.02
C TYR A 221 -3.90 -5.87 23.05
N GLN A 222 -3.88 -7.19 23.26
CA GLN A 222 -4.62 -8.15 22.45
C GLN A 222 -6.13 -8.09 22.67
N ASN A 223 -6.57 -7.37 23.69
CA ASN A 223 -7.98 -7.11 23.94
C ASN A 223 -8.44 -5.76 23.37
N GLN A 224 -7.65 -5.14 22.50
CA GLN A 224 -7.96 -3.86 21.88
C GLN A 224 -8.08 -3.97 20.36
N ASN A 225 -8.97 -3.18 19.76
CA ASN A 225 -9.02 -3.01 18.30
C ASN A 225 -8.14 -1.81 17.91
N LEU A 226 -6.99 -2.08 17.29
CA LEU A 226 -6.03 -1.06 16.90
C LEU A 226 -5.95 -1.01 15.38
N LEU A 227 -6.17 0.16 14.76
CA LEU A 227 -6.22 0.36 13.31
C LEU A 227 -5.27 1.48 12.87
N SER A 228 -4.38 1.21 11.93
CA SER A 228 -3.55 2.21 11.26
C SER A 228 -4.26 2.75 10.01
N LEU A 229 -4.16 4.07 9.74
CA LEU A 229 -4.65 4.68 8.49
C LEU A 229 -3.67 4.49 7.30
N ALA A 230 -2.50 3.91 7.54
CA ALA A 230 -1.44 3.77 6.55
C ALA A 230 -0.98 5.11 5.94
N GLY A 231 -0.91 6.14 6.76
CA GLY A 231 -0.48 7.49 6.42
C GLY A 231 -1.49 8.57 6.78
N VAL A 232 -1.11 9.81 6.52
CA VAL A 232 -1.93 10.98 6.86
C VAL A 232 -3.24 10.98 6.07
N TYR A 233 -4.36 11.02 6.78
CA TYR A 233 -5.65 11.30 6.16
C TYR A 233 -5.72 12.79 5.81
N GLN A 234 -6.02 13.09 4.55
CA GLN A 234 -6.23 14.46 4.09
C GLN A 234 -7.73 14.74 3.98
N PRO A 235 -8.26 15.61 4.85
CA PRO A 235 -9.64 16.05 4.76
C PRO A 235 -9.89 16.88 3.49
N SER A 236 -11.17 17.03 3.12
CA SER A 236 -11.59 17.99 2.11
C SER A 236 -11.23 19.43 2.51
N ASN A 237 -11.08 20.33 1.53
CA ASN A 237 -10.92 21.78 1.79
C ASN A 237 -12.08 22.32 2.65
N ASN A 238 -13.30 21.84 2.41
CA ASN A 238 -14.41 22.01 3.34
C ASN A 238 -14.43 20.77 4.26
N ILE A 239 -14.06 20.96 5.52
CA ILE A 239 -13.94 19.90 6.53
C ILE A 239 -15.26 19.13 6.72
N GLU A 240 -16.40 19.81 6.63
CA GLU A 240 -17.73 19.20 6.78
C GLU A 240 -18.08 18.22 5.65
N GLN A 241 -17.45 18.37 4.49
CA GLN A 241 -17.60 17.46 3.33
C GLN A 241 -16.57 16.33 3.32
N SER A 242 -15.78 16.22 4.37
CA SER A 242 -14.74 15.19 4.47
C SER A 242 -15.37 13.80 4.61
N LYS A 243 -14.84 12.83 3.83
CA LYS A 243 -15.31 11.45 3.85
C LYS A 243 -14.52 10.65 4.87
N VAL A 244 -15.19 9.72 5.54
CA VAL A 244 -14.50 8.74 6.41
C VAL A 244 -13.52 7.91 5.55
N PRO A 245 -12.26 7.72 5.97
CA PRO A 245 -11.32 6.83 5.31
C PRO A 245 -11.90 5.43 5.09
N LYS A 246 -11.67 4.87 3.91
CA LYS A 246 -12.26 3.58 3.53
C LYS A 246 -11.90 2.47 4.52
N THR A 247 -10.67 2.48 5.06
CA THR A 247 -10.23 1.50 6.06
C THR A 247 -11.08 1.55 7.35
N ILE A 248 -11.48 2.75 7.81
CA ILE A 248 -12.39 2.89 8.95
C ILE A 248 -13.78 2.38 8.58
N GLN A 249 -14.30 2.74 7.40
CA GLN A 249 -15.62 2.27 6.95
C GLN A 249 -15.70 0.74 6.94
N ILE A 250 -14.74 0.07 6.28
CA ILE A 250 -14.68 -1.38 6.20
C ILE A 250 -14.52 -2.01 7.60
N PHE A 251 -13.70 -1.39 8.46
CA PHE A 251 -13.56 -1.89 9.83
C PHE A 251 -14.90 -1.85 10.57
N LEU A 252 -15.64 -0.75 10.50
CA LEU A 252 -16.94 -0.58 11.15
C LEU A 252 -18.04 -1.45 10.51
N GLU A 253 -17.99 -1.67 9.20
CA GLU A 253 -18.88 -2.60 8.50
C GLU A 253 -18.73 -4.03 9.02
N ASN A 254 -17.51 -4.44 9.35
CA ASN A 254 -17.19 -5.78 9.84
C ASN A 254 -17.30 -5.94 11.35
N ASN A 255 -17.32 -4.85 12.11
CA ASN A 255 -17.38 -4.84 13.58
C ASN A 255 -18.53 -3.95 14.06
N LYS A 256 -19.76 -4.45 13.87
CA LYS A 256 -21.01 -3.71 14.17
C LYS A 256 -21.22 -3.41 15.67
N ASN A 257 -20.46 -4.06 16.56
CA ASN A 257 -20.46 -3.81 18.00
C ASN A 257 -19.71 -2.53 18.39
N ILE A 258 -18.91 -1.93 17.50
CA ILE A 258 -18.14 -0.71 17.79
C ILE A 258 -19.10 0.45 18.04
N LYS A 259 -18.89 1.13 19.16
CA LYS A 259 -19.61 2.33 19.61
C LYS A 259 -18.67 3.51 19.83
N ASN A 260 -17.45 3.21 20.24
CA ASN A 260 -16.45 4.18 20.67
C ASN A 260 -15.26 4.19 19.67
N ILE A 261 -14.84 5.36 19.24
CA ILE A 261 -13.69 5.56 18.35
C ILE A 261 -12.73 6.53 19.04
N VAL A 262 -11.50 6.08 19.29
CA VAL A 262 -10.47 6.90 19.91
C VAL A 262 -9.42 7.25 18.86
N LEU A 263 -9.25 8.53 18.57
CA LEU A 263 -8.32 9.05 17.60
C LEU A 263 -7.00 9.42 18.28
N HIS A 264 -5.91 8.77 17.87
CA HIS A 264 -4.54 9.02 18.31
C HIS A 264 -3.70 9.58 17.16
N LEU A 265 -4.23 10.58 16.46
CA LEU A 265 -3.56 11.17 15.30
C LEU A 265 -2.47 12.16 15.73
N ASP A 266 -1.56 12.45 14.82
CA ASP A 266 -0.38 13.29 15.08
C ASP A 266 -0.75 14.68 15.62
N ASN A 267 0.10 15.25 16.46
CA ASN A 267 -0.03 16.59 17.03
C ASN A 267 0.41 17.71 16.04
N ASP A 268 0.62 17.39 14.77
CA ASP A 268 0.90 18.42 13.77
C ASP A 268 -0.39 18.95 13.11
N ILE A 269 -0.27 20.02 12.31
CA ILE A 269 -1.42 20.67 11.67
C ILE A 269 -2.26 19.68 10.85
N ALA A 270 -1.61 18.77 10.12
CA ALA A 270 -2.30 17.78 9.28
C ALA A 270 -3.11 16.79 10.13
N GLY A 271 -2.50 16.24 11.18
CA GLY A 271 -3.17 15.31 12.10
C GLY A 271 -4.31 15.98 12.86
N ARG A 272 -4.16 17.25 13.30
CA ARG A 272 -5.24 17.99 13.97
C ARG A 272 -6.41 18.31 13.03
N ASN A 273 -6.15 18.64 11.77
CA ASN A 273 -7.20 18.83 10.77
C ASN A 273 -7.90 17.51 10.44
N ALA A 274 -7.14 16.43 10.32
CA ALA A 274 -7.69 15.08 10.14
C ALA A 274 -8.61 14.68 11.29
N THR A 275 -8.20 14.94 12.54
CA THR A 275 -9.01 14.68 13.73
C THR A 275 -10.33 15.44 13.69
N LYS A 276 -10.31 16.75 13.42
CA LYS A 276 -11.54 17.56 13.33
C LYS A 276 -12.50 17.01 12.27
N ALA A 277 -11.98 16.67 11.10
CA ALA A 277 -12.79 16.10 10.02
C ALA A 277 -13.40 14.75 10.39
N LEU A 278 -12.64 13.87 11.07
CA LEU A 278 -13.14 12.56 11.49
C LEU A 278 -14.18 12.65 12.59
N ILE A 279 -14.06 13.59 13.54
CA ILE A 279 -15.10 13.84 14.57
C ILE A 279 -16.42 14.21 13.91
N ILE A 280 -16.40 15.09 12.90
CA ILE A 280 -17.60 15.48 12.16
C ILE A 280 -18.16 14.31 11.35
N ALA A 281 -17.30 13.60 10.60
CA ALA A 281 -17.72 12.55 9.67
C ALA A 281 -18.20 11.26 10.37
N LEU A 282 -17.84 11.06 11.65
CA LEU A 282 -18.18 9.88 12.46
C LEU A 282 -19.16 10.22 13.60
N ASN A 283 -19.97 11.23 13.44
CA ASN A 283 -20.89 11.77 14.46
C ASN A 283 -21.92 10.78 15.00
N GLN A 284 -22.14 9.63 14.33
CA GLN A 284 -22.99 8.54 14.82
C GLN A 284 -22.31 7.64 15.86
N TYR A 285 -20.99 7.85 16.13
CA TYR A 285 -20.22 7.15 17.13
C TYR A 285 -19.78 8.10 18.25
N ASN A 286 -19.40 7.56 19.40
CA ASN A 286 -18.70 8.32 20.41
C ASN A 286 -17.24 8.50 19.99
N VAL A 287 -16.85 9.67 19.52
CA VAL A 287 -15.49 9.95 19.03
C VAL A 287 -14.70 10.74 20.06
N TYR A 288 -13.54 10.22 20.43
CA TYR A 288 -12.63 10.82 21.42
C TYR A 288 -11.32 11.22 20.74
N ASP A 289 -10.86 12.44 20.98
CA ASP A 289 -9.54 12.92 20.53
C ASP A 289 -8.54 12.75 21.67
N ILE A 290 -7.66 11.76 21.58
CA ILE A 290 -6.63 11.45 22.57
C ILE A 290 -5.27 11.36 21.87
N PRO A 291 -4.67 12.50 21.49
CA PRO A 291 -3.35 12.53 20.88
C PRO A 291 -2.25 12.17 21.88
N ALA A 292 -1.01 12.06 21.42
CA ALA A 292 0.14 11.87 22.30
C ALA A 292 0.24 13.03 23.30
N PRO A 293 0.41 12.77 24.62
CA PRO A 293 0.55 13.81 25.64
C PRO A 293 1.78 14.71 25.40
N TYR A 294 2.86 14.16 24.83
CA TYR A 294 4.08 14.86 24.48
C TYR A 294 4.57 14.37 23.10
N GLY A 295 5.28 15.25 22.40
CA GLY A 295 5.84 14.93 21.09
C GLY A 295 4.85 15.10 19.94
N LYS A 296 5.29 14.69 18.76
CA LYS A 296 4.50 14.75 17.54
C LYS A 296 3.46 13.63 17.47
N ASP A 297 3.86 12.43 17.85
CA ASP A 297 3.09 11.20 17.67
C ASP A 297 3.22 10.26 18.88
N ILE A 298 2.50 9.16 18.87
CA ILE A 298 2.51 8.17 19.96
C ILE A 298 3.89 7.53 20.13
N ASN A 299 4.67 7.37 19.05
CA ASN A 299 6.01 6.82 19.16
C ASN A 299 6.99 7.79 19.81
N ASP A 300 6.90 9.09 19.55
CA ASP A 300 7.68 10.09 20.27
C ASP A 300 7.39 10.04 21.79
N TYR A 301 6.11 9.93 22.14
CA TYR A 301 5.71 9.79 23.54
C TYR A 301 6.25 8.51 24.19
N LEU A 302 6.20 7.38 23.49
CA LEU A 302 6.79 6.11 23.97
C LEU A 302 8.30 6.25 24.18
N CYS A 303 9.03 6.78 23.19
CA CYS A 303 10.47 6.99 23.29
C CYS A 303 10.84 7.90 24.47
N TYR A 304 10.06 8.95 24.74
CA TYR A 304 10.21 9.80 25.91
C TYR A 304 10.01 9.03 27.21
N LYS A 305 8.94 8.24 27.31
CA LYS A 305 8.62 7.43 28.51
C LYS A 305 9.70 6.40 28.82
N LEU A 306 10.38 5.88 27.81
CA LEU A 306 11.48 4.93 27.94
C LEU A 306 12.86 5.58 28.09
N GLY A 307 12.95 6.92 28.07
CA GLY A 307 14.22 7.65 28.11
C GLY A 307 15.09 7.51 26.85
N LEU A 308 14.52 7.02 25.75
CA LEU A 308 15.21 6.91 24.45
C LEU A 308 15.34 8.25 23.73
N LYS A 309 14.50 9.21 24.06
CA LYS A 309 14.53 10.60 23.61
C LYS A 309 14.29 11.54 24.80
N ASN A 310 15.02 12.65 24.83
CA ASN A 310 14.77 13.70 25.81
C ASN A 310 13.69 14.69 25.31
N ARG A 311 13.21 15.55 26.21
CA ARG A 311 12.15 16.52 25.90
C ARG A 311 12.58 17.54 24.85
N GLN A 312 13.84 17.97 24.85
CA GLN A 312 14.34 18.93 23.86
C GLN A 312 14.39 18.35 22.45
N GLU A 313 14.75 17.07 22.32
CA GLU A 313 14.72 16.35 21.02
C GLU A 313 13.30 16.25 20.48
N ILE A 314 12.32 16.02 21.34
CA ILE A 314 10.91 15.89 20.95
C ILE A 314 10.32 17.25 20.57
N ASP A 315 10.62 18.31 21.32
CA ASP A 315 10.11 19.66 21.09
C ASP A 315 10.82 20.37 19.92
N SER A 316 12.08 20.02 19.60
CA SER A 316 12.82 20.57 18.46
C SER A 316 12.16 20.28 17.11
N TYR A 317 11.44 19.17 17.00
CA TYR A 317 10.64 18.84 15.82
C TYR A 317 9.45 19.79 15.61
N ARG A 318 8.85 20.34 16.66
CA ARG A 318 7.78 21.34 16.56
C ARG A 318 8.30 22.67 16.02
N THR A 319 9.39 23.19 16.57
CA THR A 319 9.97 24.48 16.19
C THR A 319 10.51 24.52 14.76
N ASN A 320 11.18 23.48 14.32
CA ASN A 320 11.73 23.41 12.94
C ASN A 320 10.65 23.32 11.86
N LYS A 321 9.49 22.73 12.14
CA LYS A 321 8.39 22.63 11.17
C LYS A 321 7.53 23.88 11.12
N GLU A 322 7.35 24.56 12.24
CA GLU A 322 6.66 25.86 12.32
C GLU A 322 7.49 26.96 11.63
N GLN A 323 8.81 26.94 11.75
CA GLN A 323 9.69 27.87 11.04
C GLN A 323 9.71 27.64 9.53
N LYS A 324 9.72 26.37 9.07
CA LYS A 324 9.62 26.05 7.64
C LYS A 324 8.29 26.46 7.02
N ASN A 325 7.20 26.33 7.75
CA ASN A 325 5.87 26.74 7.26
C ASN A 325 5.68 28.26 7.25
N ARG A 326 6.38 29.03 8.09
CA ARG A 326 6.39 30.51 8.02
C ARG A 326 7.12 31.04 6.79
N HIS A 327 8.15 30.34 6.29
CA HIS A 327 8.85 30.72 5.06
C HIS A 327 8.09 30.38 3.77
N LEU A 328 7.08 29.50 3.82
CA LEU A 328 6.24 29.15 2.65
C LEU A 328 5.01 30.05 2.47
N VAL A 329 4.71 30.93 3.44
CA VAL A 329 3.56 31.85 3.40
C VAL A 329 3.99 33.30 3.04
N VAL A 330 5.27 33.54 2.75
CA VAL A 330 5.81 34.87 2.44
C VAL A 330 6.38 34.97 1.02
N HIS A 331 5.83 34.20 0.06
CA HIS A 331 6.09 34.44 -1.36
C HIS A 331 4.83 34.28 -2.20
#